data_bc0c8afcb1b8f06aed8316ec39b1e394
#
_entry.id   bc0c8afcb1b8f06aed8316ec39b1e394
#
_cell.length_a   1.000
_cell.length_b   1.000
_cell.length_c   1.000
_cell.angle_alpha   90.00
_cell.angle_beta   90.00
_cell.angle_gamma   90.00
#
_symmetry.space_group_name_H-M   'P 1'
#
loop_
_entity.id
_entity.type
_entity.pdbx_description
1 polymer ?
#
loop_
_entity_poly.entity_id
_entity_poly.type
_entity_poly.pdbx_seq_one_letter_code
_entity_poly.pdbx_strand_id
1 'polypeptide(L)' 'MSSFVFFVSVPTKEEGVKIANKLIENKLVACVNIIHDIHSIFWWKGTIEEDNEYLLIMKTIEK' A
#
# COMPACT_ATOMS: atom_id res chain seq x y z
N MET A 1 22.11 -10.34 -1.46
CA MET A 1 21.13 -9.25 -1.39
C MET A 1 19.80 -9.73 -1.94
N SER A 2 18.74 -9.58 -1.16
CA SER A 2 17.40 -9.95 -1.58
C SER A 2 16.51 -8.71 -1.58
N SER A 3 15.55 -8.69 -2.48
CA SER A 3 14.57 -7.61 -2.49
C SER A 3 13.16 -8.20 -2.42
N PHE A 4 12.30 -7.49 -1.73
CA PHE A 4 10.92 -7.90 -1.54
C PHE A 4 9.99 -6.77 -1.96
N VAL A 5 8.83 -7.15 -2.47
CA VAL A 5 7.80 -6.19 -2.85
C VAL A 5 6.53 -6.53 -2.07
N PHE A 6 5.95 -5.52 -1.44
CA PHE A 6 4.72 -5.68 -0.67
C PHE A 6 3.65 -4.74 -1.22
N PHE A 7 2.40 -5.18 -1.14
CA PHE A 7 1.26 -4.39 -1.57
C PHE A 7 0.33 -4.16 -0.38
N VAL A 8 -0.09 -2.91 -0.21
CA VAL A 8 -1.04 -2.55 0.85
C VAL A 8 -2.05 -1.58 0.28
N SER A 9 -3.34 -1.82 0.53
CA SER A 9 -4.40 -0.89 0.15
C SER A 9 -4.74 0.00 1.32
N VAL A 10 -4.94 1.29 1.05
CA VAL A 10 -5.38 2.25 2.06
C VAL A 10 -6.54 3.08 1.50
N PRO A 11 -7.48 3.52 2.35
CA PRO A 11 -8.65 4.24 1.87
C PRO A 11 -8.39 5.69 1.45
N THR A 12 -7.35 6.32 1.98
CA THR A 12 -7.06 7.72 1.65
C THR A 12 -5.60 7.91 1.31
N LYS A 13 -5.33 8.96 0.52
CA LYS A 13 -3.97 9.33 0.16
C LYS A 13 -3.18 9.75 1.41
N GLU A 14 -3.82 10.46 2.32
CA GLU A 14 -3.18 10.95 3.54
C GLU A 14 -2.66 9.79 4.38
N GLU A 15 -3.45 8.75 4.53
CA GLU A 15 -3.02 7.56 5.25
C GLU A 15 -1.86 6.87 4.54
N GLY A 16 -1.93 6.79 3.22
CA GLY A 16 -0.86 6.20 2.42
C GLY A 16 0.46 6.93 2.59
N VAL A 17 0.43 8.26 2.48
CA VAL A 17 1.62 9.09 2.63
C VAL A 17 2.20 8.96 4.05
N LYS A 18 1.34 8.94 5.04
CA LYS A 18 1.75 8.82 6.44
C LYS A 18 2.46 7.49 6.69
N ILE A 19 1.88 6.41 6.21
CA ILE A 19 2.48 5.08 6.34
C ILE A 19 3.81 5.01 5.59
N ALA A 20 3.84 5.52 4.35
CA ALA A 20 5.04 5.50 3.53
C ALA A 20 6.20 6.24 4.22
N ASN A 21 5.93 7.46 4.69
CA ASN A 21 6.97 8.24 5.37
C ASN A 21 7.51 7.54 6.60
N LYS A 22 6.61 6.96 7.38
CA LYS A 22 7.01 6.26 8.61
C LYS A 22 7.89 5.06 8.32
N LEU A 23 7.54 4.29 7.30
CA LEU A 23 8.31 3.11 6.92
C LEU A 23 9.69 3.48 6.38
N ILE A 24 9.76 4.53 5.56
CA ILE A 24 11.02 5.00 5.01
C ILE A 24 11.91 5.61 6.11
N GLU A 25 11.33 6.42 6.99
CA GLU A 25 12.05 7.02 8.10
C GLU A 25 12.67 5.98 9.01
N ASN A 26 11.98 4.89 9.23
CA ASN A 26 12.47 3.78 10.06
C ASN A 26 13.32 2.79 9.27
N LYS A 27 13.61 3.09 8.02
CA LYS A 27 14.45 2.26 7.15
C LYS A 27 13.93 0.84 6.97
N LEU A 28 12.61 0.68 7.06
CA LEU A 28 11.97 -0.61 6.86
C LEU A 28 11.75 -0.92 5.39
N VAL A 29 11.60 0.11 4.59
CA VAL A 29 11.47 -0.01 3.13
C VAL A 29 12.37 1.01 2.45
N ALA A 30 12.79 0.71 1.23
CA ALA A 30 13.65 1.59 0.45
C ALA A 30 12.84 2.58 -0.38
N CYS A 31 11.64 2.18 -0.78
CA CYS A 31 10.83 2.98 -1.70
C CYS A 31 9.36 2.61 -1.54
N VAL A 32 8.50 3.60 -1.68
CA VAL A 32 7.05 3.39 -1.71
C VAL A 32 6.47 4.13 -2.90
N ASN A 33 5.75 3.42 -3.75
CA ASN A 33 4.97 4.02 -4.83
C ASN A 33 3.50 4.02 -4.41
N ILE A 34 2.83 5.13 -4.65
CA ILE A 34 1.40 5.26 -4.35
C ILE A 34 0.65 5.34 -5.67
N ILE A 35 -0.24 4.39 -5.89
CA ILE A 35 -1.09 4.36 -7.08
C ILE A 35 -2.50 4.71 -6.63
N HIS A 36 -3.11 5.69 -7.29
CA HIS A 36 -4.46 6.12 -6.96
C HIS A 36 -5.48 5.48 -7.90
N ASP A 37 -6.76 5.66 -7.56
CA ASP A 37 -7.89 5.18 -8.39
C ASP A 37 -7.91 3.66 -8.58
N ILE A 38 -7.59 2.93 -7.52
CA ILE A 38 -7.76 1.49 -7.53
C ILE A 38 -9.21 1.19 -7.18
N HIS A 39 -9.92 0.57 -8.11
CA HIS A 39 -11.30 0.18 -7.90
C HIS A 39 -11.32 -1.26 -7.46
N SER A 40 -11.67 -1.50 -6.18
CA SER A 40 -11.67 -2.83 -5.60
C SER A 40 -13.08 -3.35 -5.50
N ILE A 41 -13.27 -4.58 -5.93
CA ILE A 41 -14.57 -5.26 -5.87
C ILE A 41 -14.35 -6.50 -5.00
N PHE A 42 -15.14 -6.64 -3.95
CA PHE A 42 -14.91 -7.70 -2.99
C PHE A 42 -16.20 -8.21 -2.37
N TRP A 43 -16.11 -9.36 -1.76
CA TRP A 43 -17.22 -10.01 -1.09
C TRP A 43 -17.17 -9.65 0.40
N TRP A 44 -18.28 -9.09 0.91
CA TRP A 44 -18.35 -8.70 2.32
C TRP A 44 -19.72 -8.99 2.88
N LYS A 45 -19.78 -9.82 3.92
CA LYS A 45 -21.01 -10.15 4.64
C LYS A 45 -22.18 -10.57 3.72
N GLY A 46 -21.89 -11.41 2.74
CA GLY A 46 -22.90 -11.92 1.83
C GLY A 46 -23.28 -11.01 0.68
N THR A 47 -22.59 -9.89 0.51
CA THR A 47 -22.85 -8.98 -0.60
C THR A 47 -21.55 -8.61 -1.32
N ILE A 48 -21.70 -8.15 -2.55
CA ILE A 48 -20.58 -7.62 -3.30
C ILE A 48 -20.47 -6.13 -3.02
N GLU A 49 -19.29 -5.71 -2.58
CA GLU A 49 -18.99 -4.31 -2.26
C GLU A 49 -17.93 -3.78 -3.18
N GLU A 50 -17.90 -2.46 -3.35
CA GLU A 50 -16.91 -1.79 -4.18
C GLU A 50 -16.36 -0.59 -3.44
N ASP A 51 -15.06 -0.40 -3.52
CA ASP A 51 -14.37 0.75 -2.92
C ASP A 51 -13.31 1.29 -3.85
N ASN A 52 -13.08 2.58 -3.75
CA ASN A 52 -11.93 3.22 -4.39
C ASN A 52 -10.84 3.36 -3.35
N GLU A 53 -9.65 2.93 -3.70
CA GLU A 53 -8.53 2.86 -2.78
C GLU A 53 -7.25 3.37 -3.40
N TYR A 54 -6.24 3.52 -2.56
CA TYR A 54 -4.87 3.78 -2.97
C TYR A 54 -4.05 2.54 -2.70
N LEU A 55 -3.23 2.17 -3.65
CA LEU A 55 -2.36 1.00 -3.52
C LEU A 55 -0.94 1.48 -3.26
N LEU A 56 -0.36 0.99 -2.18
CA LEU A 56 1.04 1.23 -1.86
C LEU A 56 1.85 0.03 -2.32
N ILE A 57 2.85 0.29 -3.15
CA ILE A 57 3.81 -0.74 -3.56
C ILE A 57 5.10 -0.41 -2.84
N MET A 58 5.47 -1.26 -1.91
CA MET A 58 6.63 -1.04 -1.05
C MET A 58 7.74 -1.99 -1.43
N LYS A 59 8.93 -1.44 -1.58
CA LYS A 59 10.11 -2.22 -1.94
C LYS A 59 11.11 -2.15 -0.81
N THR A 60 11.58 -3.30 -0.41
CA THR A 60 12.62 -3.39 0.62
C THR A 60 13.79 -4.17 0.07
N ILE A 61 14.97 -3.82 0.56
CA ILE A 61 16.21 -4.49 0.17
C ILE A 61 16.84 -5.05 1.43
N GLU A 62 17.10 -6.33 1.40
CA GLU A 62 17.80 -7.01 2.48
C GLU A 62 19.28 -7.08 2.12
N LYS A 63 20.12 -6.62 3.02
CA LYS A 63 21.57 -6.62 2.83
C LYS A 63 22.22 -7.79 3.52
#